data_d68e057d75944f37b6c25a1dafb5013e
#
_entry.id   d68e057d75944f37b6c25a1dafb5013e
#
_cell.length_a   1.000
_cell.length_b   1.000
_cell.length_c   1.000
_cell.angle_alpha   90.00
_cell.angle_beta   90.00
_cell.angle_gamma   90.00
#
_symmetry.space_group_name_H-M   'P 1'
#
loop_
_entity.id
_entity.type
_entity.pdbx_description
1 polymer ?
#
loop_
_entity_poly.entity_id
_entity_poly.type
_entity_poly.pdbx_seq_one_letter_code
_entity_poly.pdbx_strand_id
1 'polypeptide(L)'
;MPVTENDRIPLRERVQAPSSLTLPADSAHYRWRTLRRDDAALVTSLAERMSVRDHPAWSESLEEMRDALERSWVDPSADGLLCTDAGGAAVAYGLVTMPPDPESLVRVFLAGGVDPTHRGRGIGRTLLAWQHDRARQMLASSDLALPAWVMSHAAEIAPEHGALLAREGFEAARYFTTLECEVASALPAGPAPEGGVRIEPFRAEYSEAVRVAKNQAFADHWGSQPMGSEQWQSMIELPTFRAPLSRVALVDDEVVGFVTSEVNEDDWARQGFSSGYIGLVGTVRPWRRRGLASALLGAVLEAYSLAGLERAVLDVDTESPTGALGVYTALGFTPTTRDVAYRIVY
;
A
#
# COMPACT_ATOMS: atom_id res chain seq x y z
N MET A 1 -13.10 -15.23 0.08
CA MET A 1 -14.16 -15.47 -0.93
C MET A 1 -14.35 -16.97 -1.09
N PRO A 2 -15.56 -17.49 -1.44
CA PRO A 2 -15.70 -18.88 -1.80
C PRO A 2 -14.88 -19.16 -3.09
N VAL A 3 -14.09 -20.22 -3.06
CA VAL A 3 -13.31 -20.68 -4.23
C VAL A 3 -14.30 -21.19 -5.27
N THR A 4 -14.25 -20.67 -6.49
CA THR A 4 -15.09 -21.10 -7.61
C THR A 4 -14.50 -22.31 -8.31
N GLU A 5 -15.26 -22.97 -9.18
CA GLU A 5 -14.74 -24.08 -10.00
C GLU A 5 -13.62 -23.59 -10.93
N ASN A 6 -13.71 -22.34 -11.41
CA ASN A 6 -12.70 -21.71 -12.25
C ASN A 6 -11.36 -21.50 -11.51
N ASP A 7 -11.39 -21.27 -10.20
CA ASP A 7 -10.17 -21.09 -9.39
C ASP A 7 -9.35 -22.38 -9.22
N ARG A 8 -9.91 -23.52 -9.60
CA ARG A 8 -9.22 -24.83 -9.59
C ARG A 8 -8.43 -25.13 -10.87
N ILE A 9 -8.59 -24.26 -11.89
CA ILE A 9 -7.84 -24.33 -13.13
C ILE A 9 -6.60 -23.45 -12.99
N PRO A 10 -5.39 -23.93 -13.35
CA PRO A 10 -4.19 -23.10 -13.34
C PRO A 10 -4.36 -21.79 -14.11
N LEU A 11 -3.79 -20.71 -13.58
CA LEU A 11 -3.91 -19.38 -14.19
C LEU A 11 -3.44 -19.37 -15.65
N ARG A 12 -2.36 -20.09 -15.98
CA ARG A 12 -1.85 -20.20 -17.35
C ARG A 12 -2.87 -20.81 -18.34
N GLU A 13 -3.85 -21.56 -17.86
CA GLU A 13 -4.85 -22.22 -18.73
C GLU A 13 -6.12 -21.37 -18.92
N ARG A 14 -6.40 -20.47 -17.96
CA ARG A 14 -7.63 -19.65 -17.96
C ARG A 14 -7.43 -18.17 -18.24
N VAL A 15 -6.20 -17.66 -18.09
CA VAL A 15 -5.90 -16.26 -18.39
C VAL A 15 -5.35 -16.12 -19.79
N GLN A 16 -6.09 -15.43 -20.64
CA GLN A 16 -5.62 -15.08 -21.97
C GLN A 16 -4.74 -13.84 -21.91
N ALA A 17 -3.52 -13.92 -22.41
CA ALA A 17 -2.55 -12.84 -22.46
C ALA A 17 -1.97 -12.69 -23.87
N PRO A 18 -1.54 -11.48 -24.28
CA PRO A 18 -0.79 -11.32 -25.50
C PRO A 18 0.55 -12.05 -25.41
N SER A 19 0.96 -12.69 -26.49
CA SER A 19 2.23 -13.44 -26.56
C SER A 19 3.47 -12.55 -26.45
N SER A 20 3.33 -11.26 -26.79
CA SER A 20 4.38 -10.24 -26.66
C SER A 20 3.76 -8.90 -26.35
N LEU A 21 4.48 -8.06 -25.59
CA LEU A 21 4.16 -6.67 -25.38
C LEU A 21 5.02 -5.79 -26.29
N THR A 22 4.37 -4.92 -27.02
CA THR A 22 5.04 -3.86 -27.77
C THR A 22 4.95 -2.55 -26.99
N LEU A 23 5.98 -1.72 -27.08
CA LEU A 23 5.89 -0.36 -26.59
C LEU A 23 4.80 0.40 -27.35
N PRO A 24 4.06 1.29 -26.67
CA PRO A 24 3.17 2.19 -27.37
C PRO A 24 3.93 3.02 -28.41
N ALA A 25 3.25 3.35 -29.52
CA ALA A 25 3.87 4.13 -30.57
C ALA A 25 4.22 5.54 -30.10
N ASP A 26 5.41 5.99 -30.44
CA ASP A 26 5.82 7.38 -30.26
C ASP A 26 4.94 8.34 -31.08
N SER A 27 4.78 9.54 -30.57
CA SER A 27 4.08 10.62 -31.26
C SER A 27 4.99 11.83 -31.47
N ALA A 28 4.46 12.88 -32.09
CA ALA A 28 5.20 14.14 -32.22
C ALA A 28 5.59 14.75 -30.85
N HIS A 29 4.84 14.42 -29.80
CA HIS A 29 4.95 15.06 -28.48
C HIS A 29 5.44 14.12 -27.39
N TYR A 30 5.33 12.79 -27.55
CA TYR A 30 5.58 11.80 -26.51
C TYR A 30 6.44 10.66 -27.01
N ARG A 31 7.33 10.18 -26.15
CA ARG A 31 8.18 9.01 -26.33
C ARG A 31 7.93 7.99 -25.26
N TRP A 32 7.90 6.71 -25.62
CA TRP A 32 7.68 5.61 -24.73
C TRP A 32 8.92 4.72 -24.64
N ARG A 33 9.25 4.33 -23.44
CA ARG A 33 10.28 3.31 -23.17
C ARG A 33 9.95 2.53 -21.91
N THR A 34 10.64 1.42 -21.71
CA THR A 34 10.57 0.70 -20.44
C THR A 34 11.26 1.50 -19.33
N LEU A 35 10.87 1.21 -18.08
CA LEU A 35 11.54 1.74 -16.89
C LEU A 35 12.92 1.10 -16.72
N ARG A 36 13.77 1.77 -15.94
CA ARG A 36 15.06 1.32 -15.48
C ARG A 36 15.20 1.58 -13.99
N ARG A 37 16.07 0.85 -13.32
CA ARG A 37 16.36 1.10 -11.89
C ARG A 37 16.85 2.53 -11.65
N ASP A 38 17.63 3.07 -12.56
CA ASP A 38 18.16 4.45 -12.47
C ASP A 38 17.09 5.54 -12.66
N ASP A 39 15.86 5.18 -13.03
CA ASP A 39 14.76 6.13 -13.21
C ASP A 39 14.10 6.55 -11.89
N ALA A 40 14.47 6.00 -10.75
CA ALA A 40 13.85 6.28 -9.47
C ALA A 40 13.65 7.78 -9.21
N ALA A 41 14.71 8.59 -9.35
CA ALA A 41 14.63 10.05 -9.14
C ALA A 41 13.70 10.76 -10.14
N LEU A 42 13.69 10.29 -11.40
CA LEU A 42 12.82 10.84 -12.45
C LEU A 42 11.34 10.54 -12.18
N VAL A 43 11.06 9.31 -11.73
CA VAL A 43 9.71 8.86 -11.38
C VAL A 43 9.22 9.53 -10.10
N THR A 44 10.07 9.65 -9.07
CA THR A 44 9.74 10.38 -7.82
C THR A 44 9.35 11.83 -8.14
N SER A 45 10.14 12.54 -8.96
CA SER A 45 9.79 13.91 -9.34
C SER A 45 8.46 14.01 -10.10
N LEU A 46 8.10 13.00 -10.89
CA LEU A 46 6.78 12.92 -11.51
C LEU A 46 5.69 12.61 -10.47
N ALA A 47 5.92 11.68 -9.55
CA ALA A 47 4.99 11.35 -8.47
C ALA A 47 4.69 12.56 -7.59
N GLU A 48 5.69 13.39 -7.28
CA GLU A 48 5.52 14.66 -6.57
C GLU A 48 4.58 15.63 -7.31
N ARG A 49 4.69 15.77 -8.63
CA ARG A 49 3.79 16.62 -9.42
C ARG A 49 2.37 16.05 -9.49
N MET A 50 2.25 14.72 -9.54
CA MET A 50 0.94 14.05 -9.51
C MET A 50 0.25 14.21 -8.16
N SER A 51 1.00 14.07 -7.07
CA SER A 51 0.47 14.09 -5.71
C SER A 51 -0.19 15.42 -5.36
N VAL A 52 0.27 16.55 -5.89
CA VAL A 52 -0.37 17.88 -5.68
C VAL A 52 -1.87 17.83 -5.95
N ARG A 53 -2.32 17.00 -6.89
CA ARG A 53 -3.73 16.85 -7.24
C ARG A 53 -4.35 15.58 -6.67
N ASP A 54 -3.60 14.47 -6.69
CA ASP A 54 -4.16 13.15 -6.40
C ASP A 54 -4.07 12.80 -4.91
N HIS A 55 -2.98 13.21 -4.25
CA HIS A 55 -2.69 12.94 -2.84
C HIS A 55 -1.97 14.14 -2.22
N PRO A 56 -2.65 15.29 -2.02
CA PRO A 56 -1.96 16.53 -1.62
C PRO A 56 -1.26 16.46 -0.26
N ALA A 57 -1.61 15.47 0.56
CA ALA A 57 -1.03 15.29 1.89
C ALA A 57 0.24 14.43 1.91
N TRP A 58 0.54 13.67 0.84
CA TRP A 58 1.71 12.78 0.81
C TRP A 58 2.22 12.54 -0.61
N SER A 59 3.47 12.08 -0.70
CA SER A 59 4.10 11.66 -1.95
C SER A 59 5.07 10.53 -1.67
N GLU A 60 5.25 9.64 -2.63
CA GLU A 60 6.28 8.60 -2.56
C GLU A 60 7.67 9.23 -2.48
N SER A 61 8.46 8.81 -1.51
CA SER A 61 9.85 9.24 -1.36
C SER A 61 10.77 8.58 -2.41
N LEU A 62 11.97 9.13 -2.58
CA LEU A 62 12.96 8.55 -3.49
C LEU A 62 13.38 7.14 -3.03
N GLU A 63 13.46 6.92 -1.73
CA GLU A 63 13.83 5.65 -1.13
C GLU A 63 12.76 4.58 -1.37
N GLU A 64 11.49 4.91 -1.22
CA GLU A 64 10.37 4.02 -1.53
C GLU A 64 10.33 3.66 -3.01
N MET A 65 10.56 4.62 -3.89
CA MET A 65 10.62 4.38 -5.33
C MET A 65 11.82 3.49 -5.71
N ARG A 66 12.99 3.70 -5.09
CA ARG A 66 14.16 2.82 -5.29
C ARG A 66 13.85 1.41 -4.83
N ASP A 67 13.32 1.25 -3.61
CA ASP A 67 12.89 -0.05 -3.10
C ASP A 67 11.93 -0.74 -4.07
N ALA A 68 10.91 -0.03 -4.55
CA ALA A 68 9.93 -0.59 -5.48
C ALA A 68 10.55 -1.10 -6.79
N LEU A 69 11.57 -0.41 -7.32
CA LEU A 69 12.26 -0.78 -8.57
C LEU A 69 13.38 -1.83 -8.37
N GLU A 70 13.86 -2.01 -7.14
CA GLU A 70 14.98 -2.91 -6.80
C GLU A 70 14.55 -4.26 -6.23
N ARG A 71 13.26 -4.45 -5.90
CA ARG A 71 12.73 -5.72 -5.38
C ARG A 71 13.11 -6.89 -6.27
N SER A 72 13.47 -8.01 -5.66
CA SER A 72 13.99 -9.19 -6.39
C SER A 72 13.00 -9.75 -7.42
N TRP A 73 11.69 -9.56 -7.19
CA TRP A 73 10.62 -10.02 -8.08
C TRP A 73 10.12 -8.96 -9.08
N VAL A 74 10.82 -7.83 -9.21
CA VAL A 74 10.50 -6.75 -10.15
C VAL A 74 11.62 -6.58 -11.17
N ASP A 75 11.27 -6.67 -12.44
CA ASP A 75 12.15 -6.27 -13.54
C ASP A 75 11.60 -5.01 -14.19
N PRO A 76 12.09 -3.81 -13.85
CA PRO A 76 11.56 -2.56 -14.40
C PRO A 76 11.58 -2.52 -15.94
N SER A 77 12.49 -3.26 -16.57
CA SER A 77 12.59 -3.31 -18.03
C SER A 77 11.48 -4.14 -18.70
N ALA A 78 10.88 -5.07 -17.97
CA ALA A 78 9.76 -5.89 -18.40
C ALA A 78 8.41 -5.42 -17.81
N ASP A 79 8.45 -4.90 -16.57
CA ASP A 79 7.28 -4.64 -15.74
C ASP A 79 6.92 -3.14 -15.66
N GLY A 80 7.77 -2.28 -16.21
CA GLY A 80 7.62 -0.84 -16.11
C GLY A 80 7.61 -0.11 -17.44
N LEU A 81 6.78 0.92 -17.54
CA LEU A 81 6.65 1.79 -18.71
C LEU A 81 6.82 3.25 -18.30
N LEU A 82 7.55 4.01 -19.08
CA LEU A 82 7.77 5.45 -18.92
C LEU A 82 7.40 6.19 -20.19
N CYS A 83 6.69 7.30 -20.04
CA CYS A 83 6.42 8.25 -21.10
C CYS A 83 7.13 9.57 -20.79
N THR A 84 7.84 10.10 -21.79
CA THR A 84 8.47 11.43 -21.72
C THR A 84 7.90 12.36 -22.78
N ASP A 85 7.94 13.66 -22.53
CA ASP A 85 7.67 14.66 -23.53
C ASP A 85 8.85 14.85 -24.50
N ALA A 86 8.70 15.76 -25.47
CA ALA A 86 9.74 16.07 -26.44
C ALA A 86 11.01 16.69 -25.81
N GLY A 87 10.91 17.26 -24.61
CA GLY A 87 12.03 17.79 -23.83
C GLY A 87 12.73 16.73 -22.96
N GLY A 88 12.20 15.51 -22.91
CA GLY A 88 12.73 14.40 -22.10
C GLY A 88 12.19 14.38 -20.64
N ALA A 89 11.29 15.28 -20.27
CA ALA A 89 10.66 15.24 -18.94
C ALA A 89 9.66 14.07 -18.84
N ALA A 90 9.67 13.36 -17.71
CA ALA A 90 8.69 12.32 -17.44
C ALA A 90 7.28 12.91 -17.31
N VAL A 91 6.32 12.37 -18.05
CA VAL A 91 4.91 12.79 -18.04
C VAL A 91 3.95 11.68 -17.65
N ALA A 92 4.38 10.42 -17.70
CA ALA A 92 3.63 9.30 -17.17
C ALA A 92 4.56 8.13 -16.85
N TYR A 93 4.25 7.35 -15.84
CA TYR A 93 4.90 6.08 -15.57
C TYR A 93 3.87 5.04 -15.11
N GLY A 94 4.21 3.78 -15.28
CA GLY A 94 3.47 2.65 -14.75
C GLY A 94 4.42 1.53 -14.36
N LEU A 95 4.14 0.89 -13.25
CA LEU A 95 4.83 -0.29 -12.76
C LEU A 95 3.79 -1.38 -12.49
N VAL A 96 4.07 -2.60 -12.91
CA VAL A 96 3.25 -3.78 -12.65
C VAL A 96 4.01 -4.69 -11.70
N THR A 97 3.42 -5.05 -10.58
CA THR A 97 4.08 -5.89 -9.60
C THR A 97 3.20 -7.08 -9.20
N MET A 98 3.80 -8.26 -9.13
CA MET A 98 3.17 -9.48 -8.64
C MET A 98 4.02 -10.04 -7.48
N PRO A 99 3.62 -9.77 -6.23
CA PRO A 99 4.35 -10.28 -5.07
C PRO A 99 4.49 -11.80 -5.09
N PRO A 100 5.63 -12.36 -4.68
CA PRO A 100 5.87 -13.80 -4.68
C PRO A 100 5.07 -14.54 -3.61
N ASP A 101 5.05 -15.87 -3.71
CA ASP A 101 4.55 -16.81 -2.70
C ASP A 101 3.11 -16.57 -2.22
N PRO A 102 2.13 -16.39 -3.15
CA PRO A 102 0.73 -16.27 -2.75
C PRO A 102 0.20 -17.62 -2.25
N GLU A 103 -0.53 -17.61 -1.12
CA GLU A 103 -1.11 -18.82 -0.52
C GLU A 103 -2.59 -19.05 -0.89
N SER A 104 -3.36 -17.98 -1.03
CA SER A 104 -4.82 -18.08 -1.24
C SER A 104 -5.35 -17.19 -2.36
N LEU A 105 -4.54 -16.24 -2.83
CA LEU A 105 -4.92 -15.26 -3.84
C LEU A 105 -3.68 -14.69 -4.52
N VAL A 106 -3.60 -14.81 -5.84
CA VAL A 106 -2.58 -14.09 -6.63
C VAL A 106 -3.02 -12.66 -6.84
N ARG A 107 -2.13 -11.69 -6.55
CA ARG A 107 -2.40 -10.26 -6.74
C ARG A 107 -1.38 -9.66 -7.68
N VAL A 108 -1.87 -8.89 -8.65
CA VAL A 108 -1.04 -8.05 -9.51
C VAL A 108 -1.46 -6.60 -9.29
N PHE A 109 -0.52 -5.76 -8.95
CA PHE A 109 -0.77 -4.33 -8.71
C PHE A 109 -0.31 -3.50 -9.88
N LEU A 110 -1.14 -2.53 -10.27
CA LEU A 110 -0.84 -1.51 -11.27
C LEU A 110 -0.65 -0.19 -10.54
N ALA A 111 0.60 0.26 -10.43
CA ALA A 111 0.97 1.56 -9.86
C ALA A 111 1.34 2.54 -10.97
N GLY A 112 1.23 3.84 -10.68
CA GLY A 112 1.62 4.91 -11.60
C GLY A 112 0.49 5.84 -11.99
N GLY A 113 0.77 6.71 -12.96
CA GLY A 113 -0.20 7.70 -13.42
C GLY A 113 0.36 8.68 -14.45
N VAL A 114 -0.35 9.79 -14.63
CA VAL A 114 -0.04 10.82 -15.63
C VAL A 114 0.05 12.17 -14.94
N ASP A 115 1.09 12.94 -15.25
CA ASP A 115 1.23 14.35 -14.86
C ASP A 115 -0.09 15.11 -15.10
N PRO A 116 -0.64 15.82 -14.11
CA PRO A 116 -1.90 16.54 -14.24
C PRO A 116 -1.98 17.45 -15.48
N THR A 117 -0.88 18.08 -15.86
CA THR A 117 -0.80 18.98 -17.03
C THR A 117 -0.86 18.24 -18.37
N HIS A 118 -0.67 16.92 -18.37
CA HIS A 118 -0.69 16.06 -19.56
C HIS A 118 -1.92 15.14 -19.64
N ARG A 119 -2.86 15.24 -18.69
CA ARG A 119 -4.12 14.46 -18.68
C ARG A 119 -5.06 14.85 -19.83
N GLY A 120 -6.02 13.98 -20.12
CA GLY A 120 -7.01 14.21 -21.20
C GLY A 120 -6.47 14.00 -22.62
N ARG A 121 -5.23 13.53 -22.77
CA ARG A 121 -4.57 13.33 -24.09
C ARG A 121 -4.42 11.85 -24.49
N GLY A 122 -5.09 10.94 -23.81
CA GLY A 122 -5.05 9.49 -24.09
C GLY A 122 -3.90 8.73 -23.44
N ILE A 123 -2.90 9.43 -22.85
CA ILE A 123 -1.70 8.81 -22.24
C ILE A 123 -2.10 7.76 -21.17
N GLY A 124 -3.00 8.12 -20.24
CA GLY A 124 -3.43 7.23 -19.17
C GLY A 124 -4.13 5.97 -19.67
N ARG A 125 -4.93 6.06 -20.74
CA ARG A 125 -5.54 4.88 -21.35
C ARG A 125 -4.50 3.97 -21.98
N THR A 126 -3.54 4.54 -22.70
CA THR A 126 -2.44 3.78 -23.32
C THR A 126 -1.59 3.08 -22.25
N LEU A 127 -1.26 3.79 -21.18
CA LEU A 127 -0.50 3.27 -20.04
C LEU A 127 -1.25 2.10 -19.37
N LEU A 128 -2.52 2.30 -19.01
CA LEU A 128 -3.33 1.29 -18.31
C LEU A 128 -3.54 0.04 -19.17
N ALA A 129 -3.76 0.21 -20.47
CA ALA A 129 -3.89 -0.93 -21.39
C ALA A 129 -2.61 -1.77 -21.45
N TRP A 130 -1.44 -1.14 -21.50
CA TRP A 130 -0.15 -1.82 -21.48
C TRP A 130 0.09 -2.54 -20.12
N GLN A 131 -0.19 -1.86 -19.01
CA GLN A 131 -0.06 -2.47 -17.68
C GLN A 131 -1.00 -3.67 -17.51
N HIS A 132 -2.25 -3.56 -17.98
CA HIS A 132 -3.20 -4.67 -17.90
C HIS A 132 -2.75 -5.87 -18.74
N ASP A 133 -2.21 -5.62 -19.93
CA ASP A 133 -1.63 -6.67 -20.77
C ASP A 133 -0.43 -7.34 -20.10
N ARG A 134 0.44 -6.57 -19.45
CA ARG A 134 1.56 -7.10 -18.66
C ARG A 134 1.08 -7.93 -17.48
N ALA A 135 0.09 -7.44 -16.74
CA ALA A 135 -0.52 -8.17 -15.63
C ALA A 135 -1.07 -9.54 -16.09
N ARG A 136 -1.76 -9.56 -17.24
CA ARG A 136 -2.25 -10.82 -17.83
C ARG A 136 -1.12 -11.78 -18.21
N GLN A 137 0.01 -11.28 -18.73
CA GLN A 137 1.20 -12.11 -19.01
C GLN A 137 1.76 -12.73 -17.71
N MET A 138 1.87 -11.93 -16.63
CA MET A 138 2.33 -12.45 -15.34
C MET A 138 1.40 -13.56 -14.82
N LEU A 139 0.08 -13.34 -14.87
CA LEU A 139 -0.89 -14.35 -14.48
C LEU A 139 -0.83 -15.60 -15.37
N ALA A 140 -0.73 -15.41 -16.69
CA ALA A 140 -0.65 -16.51 -17.64
C ALA A 140 0.66 -17.31 -17.59
N SER A 141 1.68 -16.82 -16.89
CA SER A 141 2.92 -17.57 -16.60
C SER A 141 2.85 -18.41 -15.33
N SER A 142 1.76 -18.32 -14.55
CA SER A 142 1.62 -18.98 -13.26
C SER A 142 0.91 -20.32 -13.36
N ASP A 143 1.48 -21.34 -12.74
CA ASP A 143 0.90 -22.69 -12.59
C ASP A 143 -0.10 -22.80 -11.43
N LEU A 144 -0.29 -21.71 -10.67
CA LEU A 144 -1.14 -21.71 -9.49
C LEU A 144 -2.62 -21.81 -9.87
N ALA A 145 -3.34 -22.68 -9.19
CA ALA A 145 -4.80 -22.80 -9.26
C ALA A 145 -5.43 -22.03 -8.08
N LEU A 146 -5.33 -20.71 -8.12
CA LEU A 146 -5.81 -19.77 -7.10
C LEU A 146 -6.63 -18.67 -7.76
N PRO A 147 -7.59 -18.04 -7.06
CA PRO A 147 -8.16 -16.78 -7.50
C PRO A 147 -7.07 -15.76 -7.81
N ALA A 148 -7.29 -14.89 -8.79
CA ALA A 148 -6.32 -13.84 -9.10
C ALA A 148 -7.00 -12.50 -9.31
N TRP A 149 -6.37 -11.43 -8.81
CA TRP A 149 -6.82 -10.05 -8.98
C TRP A 149 -5.74 -9.20 -9.63
N VAL A 150 -6.15 -8.41 -10.62
CA VAL A 150 -5.38 -7.26 -11.08
C VAL A 150 -5.98 -6.03 -10.42
N MET A 151 -5.16 -5.27 -9.70
CA MET A 151 -5.60 -4.22 -8.78
C MET A 151 -4.94 -2.87 -9.08
N SER A 152 -5.69 -1.81 -8.88
CA SER A 152 -5.18 -0.44 -8.82
C SER A 152 -5.95 0.36 -7.78
N HIS A 153 -5.39 1.48 -7.31
CA HIS A 153 -6.01 2.36 -6.33
C HIS A 153 -6.23 3.74 -6.94
N ALA A 154 -7.30 4.40 -6.53
CA ALA A 154 -7.58 5.76 -6.93
C ALA A 154 -8.17 6.55 -5.76
N ALA A 155 -7.65 7.75 -5.52
CA ALA A 155 -8.19 8.66 -4.53
C ALA A 155 -9.56 9.21 -4.99
N GLU A 156 -10.53 9.30 -4.09
CA GLU A 156 -11.86 9.86 -4.44
C GLU A 156 -11.77 11.34 -4.86
N ILE A 157 -10.76 12.06 -4.39
CA ILE A 157 -10.52 13.46 -4.79
C ILE A 157 -10.02 13.61 -6.24
N ALA A 158 -9.59 12.49 -6.86
CA ALA A 158 -9.15 12.41 -8.26
C ALA A 158 -10.07 11.50 -9.09
N PRO A 159 -11.36 11.87 -9.27
CA PRO A 159 -12.38 10.99 -9.84
C PRO A 159 -12.10 10.57 -11.29
N GLU A 160 -11.27 11.30 -12.01
CA GLU A 160 -10.86 10.96 -13.37
C GLU A 160 -10.06 9.65 -13.45
N HIS A 161 -9.28 9.31 -12.40
CA HIS A 161 -8.55 8.05 -12.33
C HIS A 161 -9.52 6.87 -12.13
N GLY A 162 -10.42 6.95 -11.15
CA GLY A 162 -11.45 5.94 -10.94
C GLY A 162 -12.35 5.76 -12.18
N ALA A 163 -12.71 6.86 -12.87
CA ALA A 163 -13.49 6.80 -14.11
C ALA A 163 -12.73 6.14 -15.27
N LEU A 164 -11.40 6.27 -15.32
CA LEU A 164 -10.56 5.55 -16.28
C LEU A 164 -10.58 4.06 -15.98
N LEU A 165 -10.30 3.67 -14.73
CA LEU A 165 -10.32 2.27 -14.29
C LEU A 165 -11.66 1.59 -14.59
N ALA A 166 -12.78 2.25 -14.24
CA ALA A 166 -14.13 1.71 -14.49
C ALA A 166 -14.40 1.51 -16.00
N ARG A 167 -13.94 2.41 -16.85
CA ARG A 167 -14.09 2.26 -18.33
C ARG A 167 -13.28 1.11 -18.89
N GLU A 168 -12.16 0.77 -18.28
CA GLU A 168 -11.31 -0.35 -18.68
C GLU A 168 -11.70 -1.67 -17.95
N GLY A 169 -12.87 -1.70 -17.32
CA GLY A 169 -13.47 -2.91 -16.75
C GLY A 169 -13.08 -3.23 -15.30
N PHE A 170 -12.41 -2.33 -14.62
CA PHE A 170 -12.13 -2.50 -13.18
C PHE A 170 -13.38 -2.17 -12.36
N GLU A 171 -13.67 -2.98 -11.36
CA GLU A 171 -14.75 -2.78 -10.41
C GLU A 171 -14.21 -2.20 -9.09
N ALA A 172 -14.92 -1.22 -8.52
CA ALA A 172 -14.66 -0.77 -7.15
C ALA A 172 -14.91 -1.92 -6.18
N ALA A 173 -13.91 -2.29 -5.40
CA ALA A 173 -13.94 -3.51 -4.59
C ALA A 173 -13.80 -3.25 -3.09
N ARG A 174 -13.13 -2.16 -2.69
CA ARG A 174 -12.92 -1.78 -1.29
C ARG A 174 -12.71 -0.29 -1.17
N TYR A 175 -13.01 0.21 0.02
CA TYR A 175 -12.85 1.61 0.38
C TYR A 175 -11.96 1.73 1.61
N PHE A 176 -10.95 2.56 1.50
CA PHE A 176 -10.03 2.88 2.59
C PHE A 176 -10.22 4.34 2.97
N THR A 177 -10.36 4.61 4.26
CA THR A 177 -10.50 5.97 4.76
C THR A 177 -9.28 6.36 5.54
N THR A 178 -8.67 7.48 5.18
CA THR A 178 -7.62 8.11 5.96
C THR A 178 -8.23 8.76 7.19
N LEU A 179 -7.70 8.44 8.35
CA LEU A 179 -8.08 9.03 9.62
C LEU A 179 -6.92 9.84 10.18
N GLU A 180 -7.23 10.97 10.79
CA GLU A 180 -6.27 11.83 11.50
C GLU A 180 -6.70 12.06 12.95
N CYS A 181 -5.70 12.16 13.84
CA CYS A 181 -5.88 12.53 15.23
C CYS A 181 -4.84 13.59 15.63
N GLU A 182 -5.27 14.69 16.23
CA GLU A 182 -4.36 15.61 16.89
C GLU A 182 -3.80 14.94 18.15
N VAL A 183 -2.48 14.74 18.20
CA VAL A 183 -1.82 14.00 19.29
C VAL A 183 -2.08 14.65 20.64
N ALA A 184 -2.08 15.99 20.72
CA ALA A 184 -2.35 16.74 21.96
C ALA A 184 -3.80 16.60 22.45
N SER A 185 -4.74 16.25 21.55
CA SER A 185 -6.17 16.09 21.82
C SER A 185 -6.61 14.63 21.84
N ALA A 186 -5.66 13.68 21.72
CA ALA A 186 -5.95 12.26 21.72
C ALA A 186 -6.69 11.84 23.00
N LEU A 187 -7.75 11.05 22.84
CA LEU A 187 -8.51 10.54 23.98
C LEU A 187 -7.71 9.42 24.69
N PRO A 188 -7.85 9.30 26.00
CA PRO A 188 -7.15 8.26 26.75
C PRO A 188 -7.44 6.87 26.20
N ALA A 189 -6.41 6.07 26.01
CA ALA A 189 -6.56 4.65 25.75
C ALA A 189 -7.28 3.98 26.93
N GLY A 190 -8.04 2.92 26.64
CA GLY A 190 -8.64 2.11 27.68
C GLY A 190 -7.57 1.48 28.61
N PRO A 191 -8.00 0.86 29.73
CA PRO A 191 -7.08 0.22 30.65
C PRO A 191 -6.24 -0.84 29.95
N ALA A 192 -5.00 -1.02 30.44
CA ALA A 192 -4.12 -2.05 29.93
C ALA A 192 -4.80 -3.43 30.01
N PRO A 193 -4.62 -4.30 29.01
CA PRO A 193 -5.22 -5.64 29.02
C PRO A 193 -4.73 -6.44 30.24
N GLU A 194 -5.63 -7.20 30.85
CA GLU A 194 -5.26 -8.18 31.85
C GLU A 194 -4.42 -9.32 31.25
N GLY A 195 -3.61 -10.02 32.08
CA GLY A 195 -2.87 -11.21 31.66
C GLY A 195 -1.39 -11.00 31.41
N GLY A 196 -0.77 -10.03 32.09
CA GLY A 196 0.70 -9.87 32.08
C GLY A 196 1.24 -9.25 30.78
N VAL A 197 0.41 -8.53 30.03
CA VAL A 197 0.82 -7.85 28.79
C VAL A 197 1.83 -6.74 29.10
N ARG A 198 2.96 -6.77 28.41
CA ARG A 198 3.95 -5.69 28.39
C ARG A 198 3.93 -5.02 27.02
N ILE A 199 3.88 -3.70 26.97
CA ILE A 199 3.97 -2.92 25.73
C ILE A 199 5.33 -2.23 25.73
N GLU A 200 6.13 -2.51 24.70
CA GLU A 200 7.50 -2.01 24.58
C GLU A 200 7.72 -1.39 23.20
N PRO A 201 8.72 -0.50 23.02
CA PRO A 201 9.14 -0.07 21.69
C PRO A 201 9.58 -1.26 20.83
N PHE A 202 9.35 -1.16 19.53
CA PHE A 202 9.86 -2.16 18.58
C PHE A 202 11.39 -2.17 18.63
N ARG A 203 11.98 -3.38 18.65
CA ARG A 203 13.42 -3.62 18.54
C ARG A 203 13.68 -4.67 17.48
N ALA A 204 14.87 -4.64 16.88
CA ALA A 204 15.26 -5.55 15.81
C ALA A 204 15.08 -7.03 16.19
N GLU A 205 15.29 -7.38 17.48
CA GLU A 205 15.09 -8.73 18.00
C GLU A 205 13.65 -9.25 17.88
N TYR A 206 12.66 -8.35 17.82
CA TYR A 206 11.25 -8.70 17.66
C TYR A 206 10.82 -8.83 16.20
N SER A 207 11.67 -8.41 15.26
CA SER A 207 11.32 -8.25 13.84
C SER A 207 10.63 -9.47 13.26
N GLU A 208 11.23 -10.64 13.36
CA GLU A 208 10.66 -11.88 12.82
C GLU A 208 9.37 -12.30 13.53
N ALA A 209 9.33 -12.16 14.86
CA ALA A 209 8.13 -12.46 15.65
C ALA A 209 6.96 -11.53 15.28
N VAL A 210 7.24 -10.25 15.01
CA VAL A 210 6.22 -9.29 14.55
C VAL A 210 5.75 -9.62 13.13
N ARG A 211 6.64 -10.03 12.21
CA ARG A 211 6.24 -10.50 10.88
C ARG A 211 5.30 -11.71 10.97
N VAL A 212 5.62 -12.68 11.81
CA VAL A 212 4.74 -13.85 12.03
C VAL A 212 3.40 -13.44 12.64
N ALA A 213 3.41 -12.58 13.66
CA ALA A 213 2.20 -12.05 14.27
C ALA A 213 1.35 -11.25 13.27
N LYS A 214 1.99 -10.46 12.38
CA LYS A 214 1.33 -9.76 11.27
C LYS A 214 0.60 -10.75 10.36
N ASN A 215 1.26 -11.80 9.92
CA ASN A 215 0.64 -12.78 9.03
C ASN A 215 -0.56 -13.46 9.69
N GLN A 216 -0.48 -13.77 10.98
CA GLN A 216 -1.61 -14.31 11.76
C GLN A 216 -2.74 -13.29 11.94
N ALA A 217 -2.40 -12.05 12.30
CA ALA A 217 -3.37 -11.00 12.57
C ALA A 217 -4.12 -10.55 11.30
N PHE A 218 -3.49 -10.63 10.14
CA PHE A 218 -4.08 -10.18 8.87
C PHE A 218 -4.65 -11.31 8.01
N ALA A 219 -4.64 -12.55 8.47
CA ALA A 219 -5.17 -13.69 7.71
C ALA A 219 -6.64 -13.54 7.30
N ASP A 220 -7.42 -12.77 8.07
CA ASP A 220 -8.85 -12.50 7.80
C ASP A 220 -9.10 -11.20 7.02
N HIS A 221 -8.06 -10.41 6.73
CA HIS A 221 -8.23 -9.15 6.01
C HIS A 221 -8.47 -9.37 4.53
N TRP A 222 -9.29 -8.51 3.93
CA TRP A 222 -9.61 -8.57 2.51
C TRP A 222 -8.34 -8.52 1.64
N GLY A 223 -8.21 -9.51 0.78
CA GLY A 223 -7.06 -9.60 -0.14
C GLY A 223 -5.71 -9.82 0.53
N SER A 224 -5.63 -9.99 1.85
CA SER A 224 -4.34 -10.20 2.53
C SER A 224 -3.68 -11.50 2.10
N GLN A 225 -2.36 -11.45 1.99
CA GLN A 225 -1.49 -12.61 1.82
C GLN A 225 -0.38 -12.56 2.86
N PRO A 226 0.21 -13.68 3.22
CA PRO A 226 1.40 -13.68 4.06
C PRO A 226 2.49 -12.80 3.46
N MET A 227 3.16 -12.06 4.31
CA MET A 227 4.30 -11.23 3.94
C MET A 227 5.57 -12.05 4.13
N GLY A 228 6.33 -12.25 3.06
CA GLY A 228 7.63 -12.91 3.08
C GLY A 228 8.70 -12.09 3.81
N SER A 229 9.84 -12.72 4.11
CA SER A 229 10.93 -12.06 4.83
C SER A 229 11.51 -10.86 4.05
N GLU A 230 11.69 -10.97 2.74
CA GLU A 230 12.19 -9.88 1.91
C GLU A 230 11.26 -8.67 1.93
N GLN A 231 9.94 -8.89 1.74
CA GLN A 231 8.95 -7.81 1.79
C GLN A 231 8.91 -7.12 3.16
N TRP A 232 9.02 -7.91 4.24
CA TRP A 232 9.05 -7.40 5.60
C TRP A 232 10.31 -6.58 5.84
N GLN A 233 11.47 -7.11 5.44
CA GLN A 233 12.76 -6.46 5.62
C GLN A 233 12.81 -5.13 4.85
N SER A 234 12.40 -5.14 3.59
CA SER A 234 12.26 -3.94 2.76
C SER A 234 11.45 -2.85 3.48
N MET A 235 10.29 -3.20 4.07
CA MET A 235 9.45 -2.24 4.77
C MET A 235 10.12 -1.64 6.02
N ILE A 236 10.77 -2.47 6.86
CA ILE A 236 11.36 -1.97 8.11
C ILE A 236 12.75 -1.32 7.95
N GLU A 237 13.39 -1.49 6.80
CA GLU A 237 14.66 -0.84 6.44
C GLU A 237 14.46 0.52 5.76
N LEU A 238 13.23 0.86 5.33
CA LEU A 238 12.96 2.19 4.81
C LEU A 238 13.32 3.27 5.83
N PRO A 239 13.95 4.38 5.41
CA PRO A 239 14.26 5.49 6.30
C PRO A 239 13.05 6.10 7.00
N THR A 240 11.87 5.91 6.44
CA THR A 240 10.61 6.36 7.03
C THR A 240 10.15 5.51 8.19
N PHE A 241 10.53 4.23 8.28
CA PHE A 241 10.19 3.37 9.42
C PHE A 241 10.81 3.87 10.72
N ARG A 242 10.02 3.95 11.78
CA ARG A 242 10.45 4.46 13.10
C ARG A 242 10.28 3.42 14.20
N ALA A 243 11.28 2.55 14.36
CA ALA A 243 11.31 1.52 15.41
C ALA A 243 11.04 2.11 16.82
N PRO A 244 11.62 3.25 17.25
CA PRO A 244 11.36 3.82 18.57
C PRO A 244 9.91 4.30 18.77
N LEU A 245 9.18 4.61 17.69
CA LEU A 245 7.78 5.04 17.73
C LEU A 245 6.81 3.86 17.54
N SER A 246 7.29 2.76 17.00
CA SER A 246 6.53 1.50 16.85
C SER A 246 6.41 0.79 18.20
N ARG A 247 5.37 -0.01 18.40
CA ARG A 247 5.09 -0.73 19.65
C ARG A 247 4.85 -2.21 19.42
N VAL A 248 5.29 -3.02 20.37
CA VAL A 248 5.08 -4.46 20.41
C VAL A 248 4.46 -4.82 21.76
N ALA A 249 3.44 -5.64 21.76
CA ALA A 249 2.84 -6.22 22.95
C ALA A 249 3.32 -7.66 23.13
N LEU A 250 3.85 -7.95 24.31
CA LEU A 250 4.45 -9.23 24.68
C LEU A 250 3.69 -9.87 25.85
N VAL A 251 3.50 -11.17 25.78
CA VAL A 251 3.06 -12.03 26.90
C VAL A 251 3.97 -13.25 26.90
N ASP A 252 4.61 -13.53 28.04
CA ASP A 252 5.60 -14.61 28.17
C ASP A 252 6.64 -14.60 27.02
N ASP A 253 7.10 -13.38 26.64
CA ASP A 253 8.02 -13.09 25.55
C ASP A 253 7.52 -13.40 24.13
N GLU A 254 6.25 -13.81 23.97
CA GLU A 254 5.61 -13.98 22.68
C GLU A 254 4.95 -12.67 22.21
N VAL A 255 5.08 -12.34 20.93
CA VAL A 255 4.41 -11.18 20.31
C VAL A 255 2.93 -11.49 20.11
N VAL A 256 2.07 -10.77 20.83
CA VAL A 256 0.61 -10.92 20.75
C VAL A 256 -0.10 -9.75 20.07
N GLY A 257 0.63 -8.65 19.84
CA GLY A 257 0.13 -7.50 19.11
C GLY A 257 1.27 -6.53 18.77
N PHE A 258 1.01 -5.63 17.82
CA PHE A 258 2.01 -4.66 17.37
C PHE A 258 1.34 -3.48 16.67
N VAL A 259 2.09 -2.37 16.61
CA VAL A 259 1.81 -1.20 15.77
C VAL A 259 3.12 -0.75 15.15
N THR A 260 3.15 -0.62 13.83
CA THR A 260 4.27 0.01 13.11
C THR A 260 4.01 1.49 12.89
N SER A 261 5.08 2.27 12.97
CA SER A 261 5.04 3.73 12.77
C SER A 261 6.08 4.14 11.73
N GLU A 262 5.68 5.07 10.90
CA GLU A 262 6.49 5.66 9.85
C GLU A 262 6.44 7.19 9.99
N VAL A 263 7.53 7.87 9.63
CA VAL A 263 7.58 9.34 9.59
C VAL A 263 8.29 9.75 8.31
N ASN A 264 7.56 10.40 7.42
CA ASN A 264 8.09 11.05 6.25
C ASN A 264 8.06 12.57 6.47
N GLU A 265 9.21 13.14 6.77
CA GLU A 265 9.32 14.59 7.07
C GLU A 265 9.11 15.46 5.83
N ASP A 266 9.32 14.91 4.64
CA ASP A 266 9.12 15.62 3.36
C ASP A 266 7.63 15.96 3.13
N ASP A 267 6.70 15.22 3.73
CA ASP A 267 5.27 15.48 3.62
C ASP A 267 4.79 16.62 4.52
N TRP A 268 5.52 16.98 5.59
CA TRP A 268 5.07 17.95 6.57
C TRP A 268 4.81 19.33 5.99
N ALA A 269 5.66 19.76 5.05
CA ALA A 269 5.48 21.07 4.37
C ALA A 269 4.17 21.12 3.57
N ARG A 270 3.72 19.97 3.03
CA ARG A 270 2.47 19.85 2.28
C ARG A 270 1.26 19.75 3.20
N GLN A 271 1.41 19.00 4.28
CA GLN A 271 0.36 18.78 5.28
C GLN A 271 0.11 20.04 6.12
N GLY A 272 1.14 20.87 6.33
CA GLY A 272 1.10 22.03 7.22
C GLY A 272 1.24 21.66 8.71
N PHE A 273 1.63 20.42 9.02
CA PHE A 273 1.87 19.91 10.37
C PHE A 273 2.87 18.74 10.33
N SER A 274 3.50 18.46 11.48
CA SER A 274 4.30 17.25 11.66
C SER A 274 3.41 16.06 11.96
N SER A 275 3.65 14.92 11.32
CA SER A 275 2.84 13.73 11.50
C SER A 275 3.66 12.44 11.58
N GLY A 276 3.09 11.45 12.30
CA GLY A 276 3.48 10.07 12.21
C GLY A 276 2.38 9.24 11.57
N TYR A 277 2.75 8.36 10.65
CA TYR A 277 1.82 7.43 10.00
C TYR A 277 1.85 6.07 10.70
N ILE A 278 0.67 5.57 11.06
CA ILE A 278 0.47 4.25 11.65
C ILE A 278 0.20 3.26 10.53
N GLY A 279 1.23 2.52 10.10
CA GLY A 279 1.17 1.64 8.94
C GLY A 279 0.42 0.34 9.18
N LEU A 280 0.75 -0.37 10.27
CA LEU A 280 0.12 -1.65 10.61
C LEU A 280 -0.32 -1.66 12.08
N VAL A 281 -1.56 -2.10 12.31
CA VAL A 281 -2.08 -2.37 13.66
C VAL A 281 -2.55 -3.82 13.69
N GLY A 282 -1.89 -4.67 14.46
CA GLY A 282 -2.20 -6.09 14.51
C GLY A 282 -2.38 -6.62 15.93
N THR A 283 -3.37 -7.51 16.10
CA THR A 283 -3.58 -8.30 17.31
C THR A 283 -3.89 -9.73 16.90
N VAL A 284 -3.12 -10.70 17.41
CA VAL A 284 -3.37 -12.12 17.14
C VAL A 284 -4.72 -12.56 17.71
N ARG A 285 -5.39 -13.52 17.06
CA ARG A 285 -6.79 -13.90 17.37
C ARG A 285 -7.09 -14.14 18.86
N PRO A 286 -6.27 -14.86 19.64
CA PRO A 286 -6.57 -15.12 21.06
C PRO A 286 -6.60 -13.86 21.92
N TRP A 287 -5.99 -12.76 21.44
CA TRP A 287 -5.87 -11.49 22.16
C TRP A 287 -6.80 -10.39 21.64
N ARG A 288 -7.62 -10.67 20.62
CA ARG A 288 -8.63 -9.73 20.11
C ARG A 288 -9.74 -9.47 21.14
N ARG A 289 -10.35 -8.31 21.05
CA ARG A 289 -11.48 -7.85 21.89
C ARG A 289 -11.15 -7.77 23.39
N ARG A 290 -9.88 -7.62 23.74
CA ARG A 290 -9.38 -7.43 25.11
C ARG A 290 -8.84 -6.02 25.37
N GLY A 291 -9.06 -5.05 24.45
CA GLY A 291 -8.53 -3.70 24.55
C GLY A 291 -7.07 -3.52 24.10
N LEU A 292 -6.39 -4.61 23.62
CA LEU A 292 -4.97 -4.58 23.28
C LEU A 292 -4.63 -3.58 22.18
N ALA A 293 -5.43 -3.52 21.12
CA ALA A 293 -5.21 -2.57 20.03
C ALA A 293 -5.31 -1.11 20.52
N SER A 294 -6.29 -0.80 21.38
CA SER A 294 -6.44 0.53 21.98
C SER A 294 -5.23 0.89 22.87
N ALA A 295 -4.74 -0.06 23.68
CA ALA A 295 -3.57 0.16 24.54
C ALA A 295 -2.28 0.38 23.71
N LEU A 296 -2.07 -0.40 22.66
CA LEU A 296 -0.95 -0.24 21.72
C LEU A 296 -0.98 1.12 21.03
N LEU A 297 -2.14 1.52 20.52
CA LEU A 297 -2.34 2.83 19.87
C LEU A 297 -2.12 3.98 20.84
N GLY A 298 -2.62 3.85 22.10
CA GLY A 298 -2.36 4.83 23.14
C GLY A 298 -0.85 5.01 23.42
N ALA A 299 -0.10 3.90 23.47
CA ALA A 299 1.35 3.93 23.64
C ALA A 299 2.10 4.52 22.43
N VAL A 300 1.54 4.39 21.22
CA VAL A 300 2.07 5.07 20.01
C VAL A 300 1.80 6.57 20.08
N LEU A 301 0.56 6.98 20.41
CA LEU A 301 0.20 8.39 20.53
C LEU A 301 1.01 9.10 21.61
N GLU A 302 1.29 8.43 22.73
CA GLU A 302 2.21 8.92 23.76
C GLU A 302 3.62 9.12 23.18
N ALA A 303 4.15 8.13 22.44
CA ALA A 303 5.45 8.24 21.79
C ALA A 303 5.51 9.38 20.78
N TYR A 304 4.43 9.59 20.00
CA TYR A 304 4.32 10.72 19.08
C TYR A 304 4.33 12.06 19.82
N SER A 305 3.60 12.16 20.93
CA SER A 305 3.63 13.33 21.78
C SER A 305 5.02 13.65 22.31
N LEU A 306 5.73 12.64 22.83
CA LEU A 306 7.11 12.80 23.32
C LEU A 306 8.10 13.15 22.20
N ALA A 307 7.84 12.72 20.99
CA ALA A 307 8.63 13.07 19.79
C ALA A 307 8.27 14.44 19.21
N GLY A 308 7.26 15.14 19.76
CA GLY A 308 6.81 16.44 19.27
C GLY A 308 6.02 16.43 17.98
N LEU A 309 5.46 15.26 17.59
CA LEU A 309 4.58 15.15 16.42
C LEU A 309 3.20 15.72 16.75
N GLU A 310 2.65 16.49 15.80
CA GLU A 310 1.36 17.15 15.99
C GLU A 310 0.18 16.24 15.68
N ARG A 311 0.32 15.36 14.69
CA ARG A 311 -0.76 14.45 14.26
C ARG A 311 -0.31 13.00 14.10
N ALA A 312 -1.26 12.10 14.33
CA ALA A 312 -1.21 10.70 13.92
C ALA A 312 -2.15 10.49 12.73
N VAL A 313 -1.68 9.79 11.70
CA VAL A 313 -2.42 9.49 10.47
C VAL A 313 -2.43 7.98 10.25
N LEU A 314 -3.52 7.43 9.75
CA LEU A 314 -3.62 6.03 9.35
C LEU A 314 -4.70 5.82 8.29
N ASP A 315 -4.64 4.71 7.57
CA ASP A 315 -5.70 4.27 6.68
C ASP A 315 -6.42 3.05 7.25
N VAL A 316 -7.74 3.02 7.10
CA VAL A 316 -8.59 1.91 7.56
C VAL A 316 -9.49 1.40 6.45
N ASP A 317 -9.57 0.09 6.29
CA ASP A 317 -10.61 -0.57 5.51
C ASP A 317 -11.97 -0.38 6.22
N THR A 318 -12.82 0.44 5.61
CA THR A 318 -14.14 0.80 6.21
C THR A 318 -15.10 -0.37 6.33
N GLU A 319 -14.88 -1.43 5.57
CA GLU A 319 -15.67 -2.66 5.60
C GLU A 319 -14.97 -3.81 6.36
N SER A 320 -13.89 -3.48 7.11
CA SER A 320 -13.16 -4.50 7.88
C SER A 320 -14.08 -5.18 8.91
N PRO A 321 -14.14 -6.51 8.93
CA PRO A 321 -14.95 -7.24 9.90
C PRO A 321 -14.43 -7.12 11.33
N THR A 322 -13.25 -6.55 11.54
CA THR A 322 -12.59 -6.42 12.85
C THR A 322 -13.17 -5.30 13.70
N GLY A 323 -13.94 -4.36 13.11
CA GLY A 323 -14.45 -3.18 13.80
C GLY A 323 -13.38 -2.16 14.16
N ALA A 324 -12.26 -2.16 13.44
CA ALA A 324 -11.09 -1.30 13.70
C ALA A 324 -11.44 0.19 13.72
N LEU A 325 -12.36 0.64 12.84
CA LEU A 325 -12.83 2.03 12.80
C LEU A 325 -13.33 2.52 14.18
N GLY A 326 -14.05 1.66 14.92
CA GLY A 326 -14.54 1.99 16.27
C GLY A 326 -13.41 2.20 17.28
N VAL A 327 -12.29 1.48 17.15
CA VAL A 327 -11.13 1.66 18.02
C VAL A 327 -10.48 3.02 17.75
N TYR A 328 -10.30 3.40 16.49
CA TYR A 328 -9.69 4.67 16.12
C TYR A 328 -10.56 5.87 16.51
N THR A 329 -11.86 5.82 16.24
CA THR A 329 -12.78 6.92 16.63
C THR A 329 -12.86 7.09 18.14
N ALA A 330 -12.76 6.01 18.93
CA ALA A 330 -12.71 6.07 20.38
C ALA A 330 -11.43 6.76 20.92
N LEU A 331 -10.35 6.81 20.14
CA LEU A 331 -9.11 7.52 20.45
C LEU A 331 -9.06 8.96 19.90
N GLY A 332 -10.12 9.41 19.23
CA GLY A 332 -10.22 10.77 18.71
C GLY A 332 -9.83 10.91 17.23
N PHE A 333 -9.60 9.82 16.50
CA PHE A 333 -9.37 9.88 15.07
C PHE A 333 -10.64 10.28 14.31
N THR A 334 -10.49 11.14 13.32
CA THR A 334 -11.56 11.62 12.43
C THR A 334 -11.22 11.38 10.96
N PRO A 335 -12.21 11.10 10.11
CA PRO A 335 -11.98 10.84 8.69
C PRO A 335 -11.63 12.12 7.93
N THR A 336 -10.69 12.02 6.96
CA THR A 336 -10.26 13.13 6.11
C THR A 336 -10.43 12.83 4.62
N THR A 337 -9.79 11.80 4.10
CA THR A 337 -9.84 11.43 2.68
C THR A 337 -10.23 9.97 2.50
N ARG A 338 -10.50 9.59 1.27
CA ARG A 338 -10.87 8.21 0.94
C ARG A 338 -10.25 7.75 -0.36
N ASP A 339 -9.76 6.51 -0.35
CA ASP A 339 -9.23 5.80 -1.49
C ASP A 339 -10.08 4.59 -1.84
N VAL A 340 -10.13 4.26 -3.12
CA VAL A 340 -10.87 3.12 -3.65
C VAL A 340 -9.92 2.13 -4.28
N ALA A 341 -9.94 0.88 -3.81
CA ALA A 341 -9.29 -0.22 -4.50
C ALA A 341 -10.20 -0.73 -5.61
N TYR A 342 -9.70 -0.71 -6.82
CA TYR A 342 -10.32 -1.26 -8.02
C TYR A 342 -9.67 -2.59 -8.38
N ARG A 343 -10.44 -3.52 -8.94
CA ARG A 343 -9.91 -4.81 -9.38
C ARG A 343 -10.60 -5.35 -10.62
N ILE A 344 -9.90 -6.23 -11.33
CA ILE A 344 -10.45 -7.24 -12.24
C ILE A 344 -10.16 -8.60 -11.62
N VAL A 345 -11.13 -9.50 -11.65
CA VAL A 345 -11.03 -10.88 -11.12
C VAL A 345 -10.79 -11.84 -12.27
N TYR A 346 -9.84 -12.74 -12.08
CA TYR A 346 -9.49 -13.81 -13.02
C TYR A 346 -9.67 -15.17 -12.37
#